data_fde874797f1ce7c4e0c8f0e5350415e4
#
_entry.id   fde874797f1ce7c4e0c8f0e5350415e4
#
_cell.length_a   1.000
_cell.length_b   1.000
_cell.length_c   1.000
_cell.angle_alpha   90.00
_cell.angle_beta   90.00
_cell.angle_gamma   90.00
#
_symmetry.space_group_name_H-M   'P 1'
#
loop_
_entity.id
_entity.type
_entity.pdbx_description
1 polymer ?
#
loop_
_entity_poly.entity_id
_entity_poly.type
_entity_poly.pdbx_seq_one_letter_code
_entity_poly.pdbx_strand_id
1 'polypeptide(L)'
;MKKSIFAKLMMLVMMTVVTMTFTACGGDSGDEGTPQKPTGQTGSTGYFDPCLDFGSSVAHVKEYMNGSYWTLDNNSSESVLLYSNSNATVVLNYMFVNAKLRMVTTTYSGGGENKALAFKSEIEKRYGVTMTDESNPADDSLVIYRCTATVNQRDITIVISCYEQVLNILYRLAD
;
A
#
# COMPACT_ATOMS: atom_id res chain seq x y z
N MET A 1 18.32 21.15 1.70
CA MET A 1 17.93 20.33 0.55
C MET A 1 16.93 19.19 0.87
N LYS A 2 16.70 18.80 2.14
CA LYS A 2 15.75 17.72 2.50
C LYS A 2 14.25 18.04 2.37
N LYS A 3 13.86 19.34 2.39
CA LYS A 3 12.44 19.77 2.31
C LYS A 3 11.79 19.61 0.92
N SER A 4 12.59 19.57 -0.16
CA SER A 4 12.09 19.45 -1.54
C SER A 4 11.62 18.02 -1.89
N ILE A 5 12.21 16.99 -1.28
CA ILE A 5 11.86 15.59 -1.54
C ILE A 5 10.52 15.24 -0.90
N PHE A 6 10.26 15.75 0.30
CA PHE A 6 8.99 15.54 1.01
C PHE A 6 7.80 16.19 0.29
N ALA A 7 8.00 17.39 -0.27
CA ALA A 7 6.96 18.08 -1.03
C ALA A 7 6.62 17.35 -2.35
N LYS A 8 7.62 16.81 -3.04
CA LYS A 8 7.43 16.01 -4.26
C LYS A 8 6.77 14.66 -3.95
N LEU A 9 7.13 14.03 -2.84
CA LEU A 9 6.53 12.76 -2.38
C LEU A 9 5.04 12.95 -2.05
N MET A 10 4.67 14.06 -1.38
CA MET A 10 3.27 14.39 -1.09
C MET A 10 2.46 14.69 -2.37
N MET A 11 3.07 15.29 -3.38
CA MET A 11 2.40 15.61 -4.65
C MET A 11 2.10 14.35 -5.49
N LEU A 12 2.98 13.35 -5.45
CA LEU A 12 2.76 12.08 -6.16
C LEU A 12 1.61 11.27 -5.53
N VAL A 13 1.49 11.29 -4.21
CA VAL A 13 0.39 10.63 -3.48
C VAL A 13 -0.96 11.35 -3.74
N MET A 14 -0.97 12.68 -3.94
CA MET A 14 -2.19 13.42 -4.24
C MET A 14 -2.70 13.25 -5.69
N MET A 15 -1.83 12.99 -6.67
CA MET A 15 -2.28 12.78 -8.07
C MET A 15 -3.08 11.48 -8.28
N THR A 16 -2.99 10.51 -7.38
CA THR A 16 -3.77 9.26 -7.47
C THR A 16 -5.19 9.37 -6.90
N VAL A 17 -5.56 10.51 -6.31
CA VAL A 17 -6.86 10.69 -5.59
C VAL A 17 -7.98 11.26 -6.48
N VAL A 18 -7.70 11.72 -7.70
CA VAL A 18 -8.60 12.67 -8.43
C VAL A 18 -9.63 12.03 -9.36
N THR A 19 -9.90 10.75 -9.33
CA THR A 19 -11.09 10.24 -10.06
C THR A 19 -11.76 9.06 -9.34
N MET A 20 -12.42 9.33 -8.22
CA MET A 20 -13.37 8.34 -7.68
C MET A 20 -14.76 8.96 -7.53
N THR A 21 -15.63 8.67 -8.48
CA THR A 21 -17.09 8.76 -8.29
C THR A 21 -17.52 7.57 -7.43
N PHE A 22 -17.89 7.83 -6.18
CA PHE A 22 -18.37 6.80 -5.27
C PHE A 22 -19.87 6.57 -5.48
N THR A 23 -20.24 5.41 -5.97
CA THR A 23 -21.59 4.88 -5.84
C THR A 23 -21.68 4.11 -4.52
N ALA A 24 -22.42 4.65 -3.57
CA ALA A 24 -22.69 4.00 -2.30
C ALA A 24 -23.76 2.91 -2.49
N CYS A 25 -23.43 1.67 -2.18
CA CYS A 25 -24.43 0.62 -1.98
C CYS A 25 -24.04 -0.35 -0.86
N GLY A 26 -24.89 -0.41 0.15
CA GLY A 26 -25.34 -1.55 0.91
C GLY A 26 -24.35 -2.32 1.80
N GLY A 27 -24.70 -2.35 3.07
CA GLY A 27 -24.02 -3.00 4.16
C GLY A 27 -23.86 -4.51 4.04
N ASP A 28 -22.85 -5.02 4.74
CA ASP A 28 -22.89 -6.33 5.36
C ASP A 28 -21.98 -6.38 6.59
N SER A 29 -22.52 -6.96 7.67
CA SER A 29 -21.84 -7.20 8.92
C SER A 29 -21.02 -8.48 8.79
N GLY A 30 -19.73 -8.35 8.50
CA GLY A 30 -18.77 -9.46 8.45
C GLY A 30 -18.06 -9.66 9.77
N ASP A 31 -18.05 -10.89 10.21
CA ASP A 31 -17.33 -11.45 11.35
C ASP A 31 -15.86 -10.96 11.36
N GLU A 32 -15.46 -10.24 12.42
CA GLU A 32 -14.09 -9.79 12.60
C GLU A 32 -13.21 -10.98 13.00
N GLY A 33 -12.64 -11.69 12.00
CA GLY A 33 -11.63 -12.70 12.23
C GLY A 33 -10.43 -12.12 12.98
N THR A 34 -9.82 -12.90 13.86
CA THR A 34 -8.64 -12.50 14.62
C THR A 34 -7.52 -12.01 13.70
N PRO A 35 -6.96 -10.81 13.91
CA PRO A 35 -5.93 -10.25 13.04
C PRO A 35 -4.72 -11.20 12.99
N GLN A 36 -4.32 -11.63 11.79
CA GLN A 36 -3.01 -12.24 11.63
C GLN A 36 -1.95 -11.17 11.86
N LYS A 37 -1.25 -11.28 12.99
CA LYS A 37 -0.17 -10.38 13.36
C LYS A 37 0.87 -10.29 12.23
N PRO A 38 1.34 -9.09 11.84
CA PRO A 38 2.40 -8.96 10.87
C PRO A 38 3.63 -9.72 11.38
N THR A 39 3.95 -10.84 10.74
CA THR A 39 5.25 -11.47 10.88
C THR A 39 6.22 -10.53 10.20
N GLY A 40 6.97 -9.78 11.02
CA GLY A 40 7.90 -8.77 10.53
C GLY A 40 8.74 -9.28 9.39
N GLN A 41 9.07 -8.35 8.48
CA GLN A 41 9.97 -8.48 7.36
C GLN A 41 10.03 -9.86 6.70
N THR A 42 9.20 -10.10 5.72
CA THR A 42 9.15 -11.35 4.97
C THR A 42 10.13 -11.30 3.81
N GLY A 43 11.23 -12.02 3.93
CA GLY A 43 12.14 -12.31 2.84
C GLY A 43 13.31 -11.33 2.68
N SER A 44 14.32 -11.75 1.89
CA SER A 44 15.54 -11.00 1.56
C SER A 44 15.30 -9.72 0.74
N THR A 45 14.09 -9.52 0.22
CA THR A 45 13.70 -8.38 -0.62
C THR A 45 13.41 -7.10 0.19
N GLY A 46 13.07 -7.23 1.48
CA GLY A 46 12.59 -6.11 2.29
C GLY A 46 11.12 -5.74 2.02
N TYR A 47 10.39 -6.57 1.29
CA TYR A 47 8.95 -6.42 1.11
C TYR A 47 8.23 -6.58 2.45
N PHE A 48 7.30 -5.68 2.75
CA PHE A 48 6.44 -5.73 3.91
C PHE A 48 5.00 -6.02 3.50
N ASP A 49 4.35 -6.88 4.25
CA ASP A 49 2.95 -7.29 4.05
C ASP A 49 2.03 -6.39 4.90
N PRO A 50 1.33 -5.42 4.31
CA PRO A 50 0.47 -4.53 5.07
C PRO A 50 -0.83 -5.24 5.48
N CYS A 51 -1.60 -4.64 6.38
CA CYS A 51 -2.96 -5.06 6.65
C CYS A 51 -3.82 -4.86 5.41
N LEU A 52 -4.32 -5.95 4.83
CA LEU A 52 -5.18 -5.96 3.64
C LEU A 52 -6.61 -6.40 3.96
N ASP A 53 -7.03 -6.30 5.23
CA ASP A 53 -8.41 -6.59 5.66
C ASP A 53 -9.33 -5.43 5.27
N PHE A 54 -9.59 -5.30 3.96
CA PHE A 54 -10.44 -4.24 3.42
C PHE A 54 -11.85 -4.31 4.00
N GLY A 55 -12.36 -3.18 4.43
CA GLY A 55 -13.63 -3.05 5.15
C GLY A 55 -13.48 -3.09 6.67
N SER A 56 -12.29 -3.42 7.19
CA SER A 56 -12.02 -3.37 8.64
C SER A 56 -12.02 -1.94 9.19
N SER A 57 -12.12 -1.82 10.51
CA SER A 57 -12.14 -0.54 11.22
C SER A 57 -10.72 0.03 11.42
N VAL A 58 -10.66 1.31 11.78
CA VAL A 58 -9.42 1.99 12.20
C VAL A 58 -8.76 1.28 13.40
N ALA A 59 -9.58 0.81 14.36
CA ALA A 59 -9.09 0.10 15.54
C ALA A 59 -8.42 -1.22 15.16
N HIS A 60 -9.01 -1.99 14.24
CA HIS A 60 -8.45 -3.24 13.73
C HIS A 60 -7.07 -3.03 13.08
N VAL A 61 -6.92 -2.01 12.21
CA VAL A 61 -5.63 -1.70 11.59
C VAL A 61 -4.60 -1.26 12.63
N LYS A 62 -5.00 -0.47 13.63
CA LYS A 62 -4.10 -0.08 14.73
C LYS A 62 -3.64 -1.29 15.53
N GLU A 63 -4.50 -2.26 15.80
CA GLU A 63 -4.17 -3.50 16.48
C GLU A 63 -3.21 -4.35 15.65
N TYR A 64 -3.49 -4.52 14.34
CA TYR A 64 -2.60 -5.20 13.41
C TYR A 64 -1.20 -4.60 13.40
N MET A 65 -1.10 -3.26 13.36
CA MET A 65 0.17 -2.52 13.32
C MET A 65 0.83 -2.35 14.70
N ASN A 66 0.21 -2.87 15.78
CA ASN A 66 0.74 -2.75 17.12
C ASN A 66 2.01 -3.59 17.30
N GLY A 67 3.16 -2.91 17.39
CA GLY A 67 4.46 -3.52 17.57
C GLY A 67 5.59 -2.49 17.53
N SER A 68 6.76 -2.87 18.03
CA SER A 68 7.92 -1.96 18.18
C SER A 68 8.58 -1.54 16.85
N TYR A 69 8.20 -2.14 15.74
CA TYR A 69 8.82 -1.86 14.44
C TYR A 69 8.22 -0.64 13.73
N TRP A 70 6.95 -0.33 14.00
CA TRP A 70 6.22 0.73 13.33
C TRP A 70 5.85 1.85 14.29
N THR A 71 6.05 3.08 13.87
CA THR A 71 5.64 4.28 14.60
C THR A 71 4.47 4.93 13.89
N LEU A 72 3.36 5.12 14.62
CA LEU A 72 2.21 5.89 14.14
C LEU A 72 2.59 7.37 14.10
N ASP A 73 2.41 8.02 12.95
CA ASP A 73 2.68 9.44 12.78
C ASP A 73 1.58 10.29 13.46
N ASN A 74 1.99 11.41 14.07
CA ASN A 74 1.09 12.35 14.75
C ASN A 74 0.11 13.07 13.80
N ASN A 75 0.37 13.07 12.49
CA ASN A 75 -0.54 13.59 11.47
C ASN A 75 -1.63 12.60 11.07
N SER A 76 -1.68 11.42 11.70
CA SER A 76 -2.75 10.45 11.47
C SER A 76 -4.10 10.98 11.95
N SER A 77 -5.16 10.60 11.25
CA SER A 77 -6.54 10.95 11.54
C SER A 77 -7.43 9.70 11.51
N GLU A 78 -8.74 9.84 11.75
CA GLU A 78 -9.70 8.74 11.63
C GLU A 78 -9.91 8.27 10.17
N SER A 79 -9.55 9.10 9.19
CA SER A 79 -9.63 8.75 7.76
C SER A 79 -8.29 8.31 7.17
N VAL A 80 -7.17 8.56 7.85
CA VAL A 80 -5.83 8.24 7.35
C VAL A 80 -4.92 7.86 8.51
N LEU A 81 -4.35 6.65 8.47
CA LEU A 81 -3.28 6.26 9.39
C LEU A 81 -1.96 6.22 8.62
N LEU A 82 -0.97 6.90 9.16
CA LEU A 82 0.40 6.92 8.63
C LEU A 82 1.32 6.20 9.61
N TYR A 83 2.05 5.22 9.12
CA TYR A 83 3.08 4.52 9.89
C TYR A 83 4.42 4.63 9.17
N SER A 84 5.50 4.73 9.93
CA SER A 84 6.85 4.64 9.40
C SER A 84 7.68 3.64 10.19
N ASN A 85 8.65 3.01 9.52
CA ASN A 85 9.68 2.25 10.23
C ASN A 85 10.69 3.19 10.91
N SER A 86 11.53 2.64 11.80
CA SER A 86 12.48 3.41 12.60
C SER A 86 13.42 4.32 11.81
N ASN A 87 13.73 3.95 10.56
CA ASN A 87 14.62 4.71 9.68
C ASN A 87 13.88 5.63 8.70
N ALA A 88 12.54 5.65 8.75
CA ALA A 88 11.65 6.36 7.82
C ALA A 88 11.93 6.02 6.32
N THR A 89 12.46 4.82 6.05
CA THR A 89 12.70 4.34 4.68
C THR A 89 11.48 3.65 4.09
N VAL A 90 10.52 3.25 4.94
CA VAL A 90 9.24 2.69 4.55
C VAL A 90 8.13 3.45 5.25
N VAL A 91 7.15 3.90 4.49
CA VAL A 91 5.95 4.59 4.98
C VAL A 91 4.73 3.82 4.50
N LEU A 92 3.82 3.55 5.43
CA LEU A 92 2.52 2.93 5.17
C LEU A 92 1.43 3.98 5.34
N ASN A 93 0.53 4.04 4.38
CA ASN A 93 -0.64 4.91 4.41
C ASN A 93 -1.90 4.05 4.26
N TYR A 94 -2.73 4.02 5.30
CA TYR A 94 -4.03 3.36 5.31
C TYR A 94 -5.12 4.39 5.18
N MET A 95 -5.95 4.29 4.16
CA MET A 95 -7.06 5.23 3.91
C MET A 95 -8.40 4.57 4.19
N PHE A 96 -9.24 5.29 4.94
CA PHE A 96 -10.56 4.86 5.36
C PHE A 96 -11.64 5.75 4.75
N VAL A 97 -12.70 5.14 4.27
CA VAL A 97 -13.92 5.83 3.85
C VAL A 97 -15.07 5.26 4.67
N ASN A 98 -15.85 6.14 5.31
CA ASN A 98 -16.89 5.75 6.25
C ASN A 98 -16.37 4.79 7.35
N ALA A 99 -15.19 5.10 7.92
CA ALA A 99 -14.49 4.31 8.94
C ALA A 99 -14.13 2.87 8.50
N LYS A 100 -14.14 2.57 7.21
CA LYS A 100 -13.77 1.27 6.64
C LYS A 100 -12.53 1.39 5.77
N LEU A 101 -11.56 0.49 5.94
CA LEU A 101 -10.32 0.44 5.14
C LEU A 101 -10.67 0.24 3.64
N ARG A 102 -10.14 1.10 2.78
CA ARG A 102 -10.38 1.08 1.33
C ARG A 102 -9.12 1.04 0.49
N MET A 103 -8.03 1.59 0.99
CA MET A 103 -6.79 1.66 0.24
C MET A 103 -5.59 1.59 1.19
N VAL A 104 -4.55 0.94 0.75
CA VAL A 104 -3.25 0.91 1.43
C VAL A 104 -2.18 1.28 0.43
N THR A 105 -1.27 2.17 0.82
CA THR A 105 -0.08 2.47 0.03
C THR A 105 1.16 2.24 0.87
N THR A 106 2.11 1.48 0.35
CA THR A 106 3.44 1.33 0.94
C THR A 106 4.44 2.07 0.08
N THR A 107 5.15 3.03 0.65
CA THR A 107 6.18 3.81 -0.03
C THR A 107 7.54 3.42 0.51
N TYR A 108 8.47 3.08 -0.37
CA TYR A 108 9.86 2.75 -0.07
C TYR A 108 10.78 3.84 -0.62
N SER A 109 11.64 4.39 0.24
CA SER A 109 12.75 5.27 -0.16
C SER A 109 13.99 4.44 -0.46
N GLY A 110 14.78 4.83 -1.46
CA GLY A 110 15.93 4.05 -1.90
C GLY A 110 15.54 2.81 -2.70
N GLY A 111 14.43 2.92 -3.44
CA GLY A 111 13.96 1.93 -4.40
C GLY A 111 14.80 1.94 -5.68
N GLY A 112 14.15 1.67 -6.78
CA GLY A 112 14.70 1.60 -8.14
C GLY A 112 14.08 0.41 -8.86
N GLU A 113 14.34 0.31 -10.14
CA GLU A 113 13.73 -0.71 -11.01
C GLU A 113 14.04 -2.13 -10.51
N ASN A 114 15.28 -2.42 -10.09
CA ASN A 114 15.64 -3.74 -9.58
C ASN A 114 14.82 -4.14 -8.35
N LYS A 115 14.50 -3.18 -7.47
CA LYS A 115 13.66 -3.41 -6.31
C LYS A 115 12.19 -3.59 -6.71
N ALA A 116 11.73 -2.84 -7.71
CA ALA A 116 10.39 -3.02 -8.28
C ALA A 116 10.22 -4.42 -8.88
N LEU A 117 11.20 -4.93 -9.61
CA LEU A 117 11.22 -6.29 -10.15
C LEU A 117 11.25 -7.36 -9.04
N ALA A 118 12.03 -7.16 -7.99
CA ALA A 118 12.07 -8.06 -6.84
C ALA A 118 10.70 -8.12 -6.14
N PHE A 119 10.05 -6.96 -5.95
CA PHE A 119 8.72 -6.90 -5.33
C PHE A 119 7.62 -7.45 -6.25
N LYS A 120 7.72 -7.22 -7.56
CA LYS A 120 6.86 -7.89 -8.55
C LYS A 120 6.89 -9.41 -8.37
N SER A 121 8.09 -9.99 -8.36
CA SER A 121 8.27 -11.44 -8.19
C SER A 121 7.73 -11.95 -6.84
N GLU A 122 7.92 -11.18 -5.77
CA GLU A 122 7.39 -11.52 -4.43
C GLU A 122 5.85 -11.52 -4.41
N ILE A 123 5.23 -10.49 -4.99
CA ILE A 123 3.76 -10.37 -5.10
C ILE A 123 3.18 -11.48 -5.97
N GLU A 124 3.77 -11.74 -7.13
CA GLU A 124 3.34 -12.82 -8.03
C GLU A 124 3.35 -14.18 -7.33
N LYS A 125 4.44 -14.48 -6.63
CA LYS A 125 4.58 -15.72 -5.87
C LYS A 125 3.58 -15.81 -4.72
N ARG A 126 3.39 -14.71 -3.97
CA ARG A 126 2.55 -14.67 -2.77
C ARG A 126 1.07 -14.84 -3.08
N TYR A 127 0.60 -14.15 -4.10
CA TYR A 127 -0.83 -14.14 -4.46
C TYR A 127 -1.17 -15.09 -5.61
N GLY A 128 -0.19 -15.79 -6.20
CA GLY A 128 -0.41 -16.72 -7.32
C GLY A 128 -0.91 -16.02 -8.58
N VAL A 129 -0.46 -14.81 -8.84
CA VAL A 129 -0.87 -13.95 -9.96
C VAL A 129 0.29 -13.62 -10.88
N THR A 130 0.00 -13.06 -12.05
CA THR A 130 1.00 -12.47 -12.95
C THR A 130 0.73 -10.97 -13.05
N MET A 131 1.76 -10.14 -12.86
CA MET A 131 1.66 -8.70 -13.02
C MET A 131 1.97 -8.30 -14.47
N THR A 132 1.06 -7.50 -15.04
CA THR A 132 1.25 -6.89 -16.37
C THR A 132 2.16 -5.67 -16.25
N ASP A 133 3.10 -5.54 -17.17
CA ASP A 133 3.90 -4.33 -17.31
C ASP A 133 3.09 -3.28 -18.07
N GLU A 134 2.84 -2.15 -17.42
CA GLU A 134 2.13 -0.98 -17.96
C GLU A 134 3.06 0.23 -18.11
N SER A 135 4.38 0.01 -18.03
CA SER A 135 5.38 1.05 -18.21
C SER A 135 5.30 1.65 -19.61
N ASN A 136 5.52 2.97 -19.71
CA ASN A 136 5.57 3.61 -21.01
C ASN A 136 6.97 3.42 -21.63
N PRO A 137 7.11 2.71 -22.76
CA PRO A 137 8.42 2.49 -23.37
C PRO A 137 9.10 3.77 -23.89
N ALA A 138 8.39 4.90 -23.97
CA ALA A 138 8.95 6.20 -24.31
C ALA A 138 9.44 7.00 -23.09
N ASP A 139 9.20 6.51 -21.87
CA ASP A 139 9.60 7.12 -20.60
C ASP A 139 10.10 6.01 -19.64
N ASP A 140 11.40 5.78 -19.67
CA ASP A 140 12.08 4.79 -18.85
C ASP A 140 12.25 5.21 -17.38
N SER A 141 11.85 6.44 -17.04
CA SER A 141 11.91 6.95 -15.68
C SER A 141 10.79 6.40 -14.77
N LEU A 142 9.68 5.92 -15.35
CA LEU A 142 8.51 5.43 -14.64
C LEU A 142 8.20 3.98 -15.00
N VAL A 143 8.39 3.08 -14.04
CA VAL A 143 8.03 1.66 -14.16
C VAL A 143 6.71 1.40 -13.46
N ILE A 144 5.78 0.70 -14.13
CA ILE A 144 4.45 0.36 -13.58
C ILE A 144 4.15 -1.11 -13.83
N TYR A 145 3.83 -1.84 -12.77
CA TYR A 145 3.28 -3.21 -12.84
C TYR A 145 1.91 -3.25 -12.17
N ARG A 146 0.97 -3.99 -12.76
CA ARG A 146 -0.40 -4.11 -12.23
C ARG A 146 -0.88 -5.57 -12.27
N CYS A 147 -1.66 -5.95 -11.24
CA CYS A 147 -2.44 -7.18 -11.25
C CYS A 147 -3.73 -7.03 -10.45
N THR A 148 -4.61 -8.01 -10.57
CA THR A 148 -5.72 -8.25 -9.65
C THR A 148 -5.44 -9.56 -8.91
N ALA A 149 -5.65 -9.56 -7.59
CA ALA A 149 -5.47 -10.72 -6.73
C ALA A 149 -6.67 -10.87 -5.79
N THR A 150 -6.98 -12.10 -5.38
CA THR A 150 -8.00 -12.35 -4.37
C THR A 150 -7.33 -12.48 -3.01
N VAL A 151 -7.65 -11.58 -2.07
CA VAL A 151 -7.14 -11.56 -0.70
C VAL A 151 -8.33 -11.52 0.26
N ASN A 152 -8.39 -12.44 1.22
CA ASN A 152 -9.50 -12.54 2.18
C ASN A 152 -10.88 -12.52 1.50
N GLN A 153 -11.03 -13.30 0.43
CA GLN A 153 -12.26 -13.42 -0.38
C GLN A 153 -12.71 -12.12 -1.09
N ARG A 154 -11.80 -11.16 -1.24
CA ARG A 154 -12.03 -9.90 -1.95
C ARG A 154 -11.03 -9.73 -3.06
N ASP A 155 -11.50 -9.28 -4.20
CA ASP A 155 -10.61 -8.93 -5.30
C ASP A 155 -10.02 -7.55 -5.05
N ILE A 156 -8.71 -7.48 -5.13
CA ILE A 156 -7.94 -6.26 -4.96
C ILE A 156 -7.09 -5.98 -6.19
N THR A 157 -6.95 -4.72 -6.55
CA THR A 157 -5.95 -4.28 -7.51
C THR A 157 -4.66 -3.97 -6.77
N ILE A 158 -3.55 -4.50 -7.25
CA ILE A 158 -2.20 -4.21 -6.77
C ILE A 158 -1.44 -3.51 -7.88
N VAL A 159 -0.86 -2.35 -7.57
CA VAL A 159 -0.04 -1.57 -8.51
C VAL A 159 1.31 -1.28 -7.86
N ILE A 160 2.38 -1.70 -8.51
CA ILE A 160 3.74 -1.23 -8.20
C ILE A 160 4.02 -0.06 -9.14
N SER A 161 4.51 1.04 -8.60
CA SER A 161 5.07 2.14 -9.40
C SER A 161 6.43 2.54 -8.85
N CYS A 162 7.40 2.72 -9.73
CA CYS A 162 8.73 3.16 -9.37
C CYS A 162 9.13 4.35 -10.23
N TYR A 163 9.47 5.45 -9.58
CA TYR A 163 10.00 6.65 -10.22
C TYR A 163 11.30 7.05 -9.51
N GLU A 164 12.40 7.13 -10.25
CA GLU A 164 13.73 7.37 -9.68
C GLU A 164 14.04 6.38 -8.53
N GLN A 165 14.17 6.90 -7.30
CA GLN A 165 14.49 6.14 -6.08
C GLN A 165 13.26 5.92 -5.18
N VAL A 166 12.05 6.24 -5.65
CA VAL A 166 10.82 6.08 -4.89
C VAL A 166 9.98 4.96 -5.50
N LEU A 167 9.70 3.94 -4.69
CA LEU A 167 8.84 2.84 -5.08
C LEU A 167 7.58 2.86 -4.23
N ASN A 168 6.43 2.80 -4.88
CA ASN A 168 5.12 2.70 -4.23
C ASN A 168 4.45 1.38 -4.60
N ILE A 169 3.76 0.79 -3.63
CA ILE A 169 2.84 -0.32 -3.86
C ILE A 169 1.48 0.12 -3.36
N LEU A 170 0.53 0.21 -4.27
CA LEU A 170 -0.87 0.52 -3.97
C LEU A 170 -1.68 -0.77 -3.95
N TYR A 171 -2.49 -0.93 -2.91
CA TYR A 171 -3.51 -1.97 -2.78
C TYR A 171 -4.88 -1.31 -2.62
N ARG A 172 -5.86 -1.70 -3.42
CA ARG A 172 -7.24 -1.20 -3.31
C ARG A 172 -8.22 -2.29 -3.69
N LEU A 173 -9.46 -2.19 -3.22
CA LEU A 173 -10.53 -3.06 -3.73
C LEU A 173 -10.63 -2.89 -5.26
N ALA A 174 -10.78 -3.99 -5.96
CA ALA A 174 -11.15 -3.94 -7.37
C ALA A 174 -12.57 -3.39 -7.49
N ASP A 175 -12.76 -2.50 -8.47
CA ASP A 175 -14.07 -1.89 -8.76
C ASP A 175 -15.02 -2.90 -9.41
#